data_9b83282a1c90e04f92ac086029325d05
#
_entry.id   9b83282a1c90e04f92ac086029325d05
#
_cell.length_a   1.000
_cell.length_b   1.000
_cell.length_c   1.000
_cell.angle_alpha   90.00
_cell.angle_beta   90.00
_cell.angle_gamma   90.00
#
_symmetry.space_group_name_H-M   'P 1'
#
loop_
_entity.id
_entity.type
_entity.pdbx_description
1 polymer ?
#
loop_
_entity_poly.entity_id
_entity_poly.type
_entity_poly.pdbx_seq_one_letter_code
_entity_poly.pdbx_strand_id
1 'polypeptide(L)'
;MTSTERSLLTDIQAVGLTIWGEARNESLLGRAAVGCVIRNRVQHKKRWSRNWRRVCHQKWQFSCWIKAGGAANYAAVDLWARYLMGDQRGADADLFVGDPEGAELCEALWLARGLIDGHVQDLTHGADHYYSPRAMSPRGSVPSWAAGHTPVAVIGRHRFYHLAP
;
A
#
# COMPACT_ATOMS: atom_id res chain seq x y z
N MET A 1 -9.01 -1.17 13.62
CA MET A 1 -9.81 -2.27 12.97
C MET A 1 -9.33 -3.64 13.41
N THR A 2 -10.27 -4.56 13.63
CA THR A 2 -10.04 -6.00 13.81
C THR A 2 -9.79 -6.68 12.46
N SER A 3 -9.32 -7.95 12.48
CA SER A 3 -9.18 -8.73 11.24
C SER A 3 -10.52 -8.96 10.54
N THR A 4 -11.60 -9.14 11.32
CA THR A 4 -12.96 -9.29 10.79
C THR A 4 -13.44 -8.04 10.08
N GLU A 5 -13.27 -6.86 10.67
CA GLU A 5 -13.64 -5.58 10.04
C GLU A 5 -12.88 -5.36 8.72
N ARG A 6 -11.58 -5.68 8.67
CA ARG A 6 -10.79 -5.58 7.43
C ARG A 6 -11.31 -6.49 6.31
N SER A 7 -11.93 -7.61 6.65
CA SER A 7 -12.50 -8.52 5.65
C SER A 7 -13.75 -7.97 4.95
N LEU A 8 -14.36 -6.91 5.48
CA LEU A 8 -15.51 -6.22 4.89
C LEU A 8 -15.12 -5.23 3.78
N LEU A 9 -13.86 -4.79 3.73
CA LEU A 9 -13.38 -3.95 2.64
C LEU A 9 -13.46 -4.69 1.30
N THR A 10 -13.80 -3.97 0.23
CA THR A 10 -13.64 -4.50 -1.13
C THR A 10 -12.15 -4.60 -1.50
N ASP A 11 -11.81 -5.32 -2.55
CA ASP A 11 -10.43 -5.41 -3.04
C ASP A 11 -9.89 -4.02 -3.42
N ILE A 12 -10.70 -3.18 -4.09
CA ILE A 12 -10.33 -1.81 -4.45
C ILE A 12 -10.04 -0.97 -3.21
N GLN A 13 -10.89 -1.04 -2.19
CA GLN A 13 -10.70 -0.31 -0.94
C GLN A 13 -9.42 -0.76 -0.20
N ALA A 14 -9.20 -2.05 -0.08
CA ALA A 14 -8.01 -2.58 0.59
C ALA A 14 -6.72 -2.18 -0.13
N VAL A 15 -6.69 -2.30 -1.47
CA VAL A 15 -5.52 -1.91 -2.28
C VAL A 15 -5.32 -0.40 -2.24
N GLY A 16 -6.38 0.41 -2.44
CA GLY A 16 -6.29 1.87 -2.40
C GLY A 16 -5.80 2.40 -1.07
N LEU A 17 -6.37 1.92 0.04
CA LEU A 17 -5.92 2.27 1.40
C LEU A 17 -4.47 1.87 1.66
N THR A 18 -4.02 0.73 1.13
CA THR A 18 -2.62 0.30 1.25
C THR A 18 -1.70 1.22 0.46
N ILE A 19 -2.02 1.55 -0.79
CA ILE A 19 -1.25 2.49 -1.62
C ILE A 19 -1.18 3.86 -0.92
N TRP A 20 -2.30 4.38 -0.45
CA TRP A 20 -2.36 5.65 0.25
C TRP A 20 -1.53 5.63 1.53
N GLY A 21 -1.70 4.63 2.39
CA GLY A 21 -0.99 4.54 3.67
C GLY A 21 0.53 4.36 3.54
N GLU A 22 0.99 3.70 2.48
CA GLU A 22 2.42 3.44 2.24
C GLU A 22 3.10 4.53 1.41
N ALA A 23 2.36 5.26 0.56
CA ALA A 23 2.94 6.12 -0.45
C ALA A 23 2.23 7.48 -0.63
N ARG A 24 1.41 7.93 0.34
CA ARG A 24 0.65 9.20 0.23
C ARG A 24 1.51 10.43 -0.07
N ASN A 25 2.76 10.45 0.38
CA ASN A 25 3.70 11.55 0.15
C ASN A 25 4.58 11.33 -1.09
N GLU A 26 4.25 10.37 -1.95
CA GLU A 26 4.94 10.10 -3.20
C GLU A 26 4.18 10.73 -4.39
N SER A 27 4.89 10.87 -5.51
CA SER A 27 4.26 11.19 -6.80
C SER A 27 3.29 10.08 -7.23
N LEU A 28 2.43 10.37 -8.20
CA LEU A 28 1.53 9.38 -8.81
C LEU A 28 2.29 8.12 -9.26
N LEU A 29 3.49 8.29 -9.85
CA LEU A 29 4.34 7.16 -10.26
C LEU A 29 4.83 6.34 -9.05
N GLY A 30 5.20 7.00 -7.94
CA GLY A 30 5.60 6.32 -6.71
C GLY A 30 4.44 5.53 -6.10
N ARG A 31 3.24 6.08 -6.09
CA ARG A 31 2.01 5.40 -5.66
C ARG A 31 1.67 4.21 -6.56
N ALA A 32 1.74 4.40 -7.87
CA ALA A 32 1.52 3.32 -8.83
C ALA A 32 2.54 2.18 -8.67
N ALA A 33 3.82 2.50 -8.41
CA ALA A 33 4.86 1.51 -8.19
C ALA A 33 4.60 0.64 -6.94
N VAL A 34 4.15 1.22 -5.82
CA VAL A 34 3.72 0.45 -4.65
C VAL A 34 2.54 -0.46 -5.00
N GLY A 35 1.57 0.04 -5.76
CA GLY A 35 0.46 -0.76 -6.27
C GLY A 35 0.91 -1.91 -7.17
N CYS A 36 1.92 -1.71 -8.02
CA CYS A 36 2.51 -2.78 -8.84
C CYS A 36 3.08 -3.92 -7.98
N VAL A 37 3.73 -3.61 -6.85
CA VAL A 37 4.21 -4.64 -5.91
C VAL A 37 3.05 -5.47 -5.36
N ILE A 38 1.92 -4.85 -5.00
CA ILE A 38 0.73 -5.58 -4.53
C ILE A 38 0.25 -6.52 -5.63
N ARG A 39 0.11 -6.05 -6.87
CA ARG A 39 -0.30 -6.86 -8.01
C ARG A 39 0.66 -8.02 -8.28
N ASN A 40 1.97 -7.75 -8.31
CA ASN A 40 2.98 -8.76 -8.57
C ASN A 40 2.91 -9.88 -7.52
N ARG A 41 2.67 -9.54 -6.25
CA ARG A 41 2.43 -10.52 -5.18
C ARG A 41 1.17 -11.35 -5.44
N VAL A 42 0.06 -10.75 -5.84
CA VAL A 42 -1.19 -11.47 -6.15
C VAL A 42 -0.99 -12.41 -7.35
N GLN A 43 -0.21 -12.01 -8.34
CA GLN A 43 0.09 -12.80 -9.53
C GLN A 43 1.12 -13.90 -9.28
N HIS A 44 1.92 -13.81 -8.24
CA HIS A 44 2.95 -14.79 -7.91
C HIS A 44 2.35 -16.08 -7.33
N LYS A 45 2.37 -17.17 -8.14
CA LYS A 45 1.58 -18.39 -7.91
C LYS A 45 1.95 -19.20 -6.66
N LYS A 46 3.15 -19.06 -6.11
CA LYS A 46 3.69 -19.97 -5.07
C LYS A 46 3.89 -19.33 -3.71
N ARG A 47 4.14 -18.03 -3.64
CA ARG A 47 4.60 -17.36 -2.40
C ARG A 47 3.52 -16.53 -1.73
N TRP A 48 2.60 -15.94 -2.49
CA TRP A 48 1.63 -14.96 -2.02
C TRP A 48 0.19 -15.46 -2.22
N SER A 49 -0.74 -14.88 -1.49
CA SER A 49 -2.16 -15.13 -1.72
C SER A 49 -2.58 -14.57 -3.10
N ARG A 50 -3.47 -15.28 -3.78
CA ARG A 50 -4.12 -14.77 -5.01
C ARG A 50 -5.26 -13.81 -4.74
N ASN A 51 -5.54 -13.50 -3.49
CA ASN A 51 -6.57 -12.57 -3.07
C ASN A 51 -5.95 -11.23 -2.69
N TRP A 52 -6.39 -10.15 -3.30
CA TRP A 52 -5.88 -8.80 -3.13
C TRP A 52 -5.91 -8.34 -1.66
N ARG A 53 -7.04 -8.50 -0.97
CA ARG A 53 -7.19 -8.14 0.45
C ARG A 53 -6.24 -8.92 1.34
N ARG A 54 -6.06 -10.22 1.07
CA ARG A 54 -5.13 -11.04 1.86
C ARG A 54 -3.69 -10.62 1.66
N VAL A 55 -3.29 -10.21 0.46
CA VAL A 55 -1.95 -9.66 0.20
C VAL A 55 -1.77 -8.34 0.97
N CYS A 56 -2.73 -7.42 0.89
CA CYS A 56 -2.68 -6.14 1.60
C CYS A 56 -2.63 -6.31 3.13
N HIS A 57 -3.40 -7.23 3.68
CA HIS A 57 -3.50 -7.43 5.14
C HIS A 57 -2.54 -8.51 5.69
N GLN A 58 -1.64 -9.04 4.86
CA GLN A 58 -0.67 -10.04 5.32
C GLN A 58 0.22 -9.44 6.41
N LYS A 59 0.32 -10.14 7.53
CA LYS A 59 1.04 -9.69 8.72
C LYS A 59 2.48 -9.25 8.36
N TRP A 60 2.87 -8.09 8.83
CA TRP A 60 4.20 -7.48 8.66
C TRP A 60 4.60 -7.08 7.23
N GLN A 61 3.67 -7.08 6.26
CA GLN A 61 4.00 -6.73 4.88
C GLN A 61 3.83 -5.25 4.55
N PHE A 62 2.85 -4.60 5.15
CA PHE A 62 2.58 -3.17 4.94
C PHE A 62 2.43 -2.48 6.30
N SER A 63 3.27 -1.47 6.53
CA SER A 63 3.37 -0.77 7.82
C SER A 63 2.09 -0.05 8.19
N CYS A 64 1.36 0.43 7.21
CA CYS A 64 0.08 1.14 7.39
C CYS A 64 -1.02 0.29 8.05
N TRP A 65 -0.90 -1.05 8.03
CA TRP A 65 -1.80 -1.96 8.72
C TRP A 65 -1.30 -2.46 10.08
N ILE A 66 -0.13 -1.99 10.52
CA ILE A 66 0.50 -2.42 11.78
C ILE A 66 0.26 -1.35 12.85
N LYS A 67 -0.50 -1.70 13.89
CA LYS A 67 -0.81 -0.78 15.00
C LYS A 67 0.43 -0.39 15.81
N ALA A 68 1.38 -1.32 16.01
CA ALA A 68 2.62 -1.07 16.73
C ALA A 68 3.70 -0.54 15.77
N GLY A 69 4.38 0.55 16.12
CA GLY A 69 5.50 1.13 15.36
C GLY A 69 5.13 2.06 14.20
N GLY A 70 3.89 2.04 13.74
CA GLY A 70 3.39 2.93 12.68
C GLY A 70 2.08 3.62 13.07
N ALA A 71 1.92 3.93 14.34
CA ALA A 71 0.64 4.33 14.94
C ALA A 71 -0.08 5.48 14.20
N ALA A 72 0.63 6.48 13.70
CA ALA A 72 0.03 7.60 12.98
C ALA A 72 -0.55 7.16 11.62
N ASN A 73 0.19 6.40 10.83
CA ASN A 73 -0.30 5.89 9.55
C ASN A 73 -1.45 4.89 9.75
N TYR A 74 -1.34 4.02 10.77
CA TYR A 74 -2.41 3.08 11.10
C TYR A 74 -3.71 3.81 11.47
N ALA A 75 -3.64 4.84 12.33
CA ALA A 75 -4.82 5.59 12.76
C ALA A 75 -5.53 6.28 11.58
N ALA A 76 -4.77 6.88 10.68
CA ALA A 76 -5.32 7.52 9.49
C ALA A 76 -5.97 6.49 8.53
N VAL A 77 -5.30 5.35 8.28
CA VAL A 77 -5.86 4.28 7.44
C VAL A 77 -7.11 3.66 8.09
N ASP A 78 -7.12 3.47 9.42
CA ASP A 78 -8.29 2.96 10.15
C ASP A 78 -9.49 3.90 10.03
N LEU A 79 -9.26 5.22 10.12
CA LEU A 79 -10.31 6.23 9.96
C LEU A 79 -10.93 6.17 8.56
N TRP A 80 -10.11 6.22 7.52
CA TRP A 80 -10.58 6.17 6.14
C TRP A 80 -11.25 4.84 5.79
N ALA A 81 -10.74 3.71 6.32
CA ALA A 81 -11.35 2.41 6.13
C ALA A 81 -12.77 2.35 6.71
N ARG A 82 -12.98 2.89 7.91
CA ARG A 82 -14.32 3.00 8.53
C ARG A 82 -15.25 3.87 7.71
N TYR A 83 -14.77 5.01 7.25
CA TYR A 83 -15.53 5.90 6.38
C TYR A 83 -15.98 5.17 5.09
N LEU A 84 -15.07 4.48 4.39
CA LEU A 84 -15.38 3.73 3.17
C LEU A 84 -16.34 2.55 3.40
N MET A 85 -16.44 2.05 4.63
CA MET A 85 -17.42 1.02 5.02
C MET A 85 -18.77 1.60 5.45
N GLY A 86 -18.96 2.93 5.37
CA GLY A 86 -20.18 3.61 5.78
C GLY A 86 -20.30 3.87 7.28
N ASP A 87 -19.26 3.67 8.06
CA ASP A 87 -19.21 4.07 9.47
C ASP A 87 -18.85 5.56 9.57
N GLN A 88 -19.86 6.39 9.48
CA GLN A 88 -19.72 7.86 9.54
C GLN A 88 -19.54 8.40 10.97
N ARG A 89 -19.44 7.55 11.98
CA ARG A 89 -19.20 7.96 13.37
C ARG A 89 -17.79 8.49 13.52
N GLY A 90 -17.65 9.82 13.50
CA GLY A 90 -16.38 10.53 13.64
C GLY A 90 -15.71 10.98 12.35
N ALA A 91 -16.34 10.79 11.20
CA ALA A 91 -15.96 11.44 9.96
C ALA A 91 -16.97 12.55 9.68
N ASP A 92 -16.57 13.81 9.77
CA ASP A 92 -17.34 14.89 9.18
C ASP A 92 -17.47 14.60 7.70
N ALA A 93 -18.71 14.60 7.17
CA ALA A 93 -19.00 14.31 5.77
C ALA A 93 -18.27 15.27 4.80
N ASP A 94 -17.78 16.38 5.32
CA ASP A 94 -17.01 17.41 4.59
C ASP A 94 -15.53 17.03 4.39
N LEU A 95 -15.04 15.93 5.00
CA LEU A 95 -13.64 15.46 4.86
C LEU A 95 -13.24 15.11 3.40
N PHE A 96 -14.21 14.83 2.53
CA PHE A 96 -13.92 14.50 1.12
C PHE A 96 -13.87 15.72 0.19
N VAL A 97 -14.57 16.79 0.52
CA VAL A 97 -14.67 17.97 -0.35
C VAL A 97 -13.66 19.01 0.13
N GLY A 98 -12.53 19.11 -0.56
CA GLY A 98 -11.49 20.10 -0.27
C GLY A 98 -10.35 19.64 0.64
N ASP A 99 -10.38 18.42 1.15
CA ASP A 99 -9.27 17.85 1.92
C ASP A 99 -8.21 17.24 0.98
N PRO A 100 -6.96 17.71 1.03
CA PRO A 100 -5.86 17.14 0.24
C PRO A 100 -5.66 15.63 0.47
N GLU A 101 -5.82 15.13 1.70
CA GLU A 101 -5.68 13.69 2.00
C GLU A 101 -6.81 12.87 1.36
N GLY A 102 -8.03 13.40 1.33
CA GLY A 102 -9.17 12.81 0.64
C GLY A 102 -8.95 12.73 -0.88
N ALA A 103 -8.41 13.77 -1.49
CA ALA A 103 -8.06 13.78 -2.90
C ALA A 103 -6.99 12.72 -3.22
N GLU A 104 -5.95 12.60 -2.41
CA GLU A 104 -4.91 11.58 -2.56
C GLU A 104 -5.47 10.15 -2.37
N LEU A 105 -6.42 9.96 -1.46
CA LEU A 105 -7.10 8.68 -1.30
C LEU A 105 -7.95 8.33 -2.53
N CYS A 106 -8.70 9.29 -3.08
CA CYS A 106 -9.46 9.08 -4.33
C CYS A 106 -8.54 8.64 -5.48
N GLU A 107 -7.38 9.27 -5.62
CA GLU A 107 -6.38 8.92 -6.61
C GLU A 107 -5.83 7.50 -6.38
N ALA A 108 -5.57 7.13 -5.12
CA ALA A 108 -5.13 5.78 -4.76
C ALA A 108 -6.21 4.71 -5.03
N LEU A 109 -7.49 5.01 -4.80
CA LEU A 109 -8.61 4.13 -5.15
C LEU A 109 -8.76 3.96 -6.67
N TRP A 110 -8.57 5.04 -7.43
CA TRP A 110 -8.57 4.98 -8.90
C TRP A 110 -7.40 4.12 -9.42
N LEU A 111 -6.19 4.30 -8.88
CA LEU A 111 -5.04 3.44 -9.18
C LEU A 111 -5.32 1.97 -8.84
N ALA A 112 -5.92 1.70 -7.68
CA ALA A 112 -6.29 0.36 -7.26
C ALA A 112 -7.23 -0.31 -8.26
N ARG A 113 -8.22 0.42 -8.76
CA ARG A 113 -9.14 -0.04 -9.80
C ARG A 113 -8.37 -0.39 -11.08
N GLY A 114 -7.53 0.53 -11.58
CA GLY A 114 -6.73 0.30 -12.79
C GLY A 114 -5.76 -0.89 -12.68
N LEU A 115 -5.19 -1.13 -11.48
CA LEU A 115 -4.33 -2.29 -11.21
C LEU A 115 -5.10 -3.61 -11.25
N ILE A 116 -6.28 -3.65 -10.63
CA ILE A 116 -7.13 -4.84 -10.57
C ILE A 116 -7.68 -5.19 -11.96
N ASP A 117 -8.07 -4.19 -12.73
CA ASP A 117 -8.60 -4.35 -14.10
C ASP A 117 -7.46 -4.60 -15.14
N GLY A 118 -6.19 -4.51 -14.72
CA GLY A 118 -5.05 -4.78 -15.61
C GLY A 118 -4.65 -3.61 -16.52
N HIS A 119 -5.15 -2.40 -16.27
CA HIS A 119 -4.89 -1.21 -17.09
C HIS A 119 -3.58 -0.47 -16.73
N VAL A 120 -2.99 -0.76 -15.58
CA VAL A 120 -1.72 -0.14 -15.14
C VAL A 120 -0.55 -1.03 -15.54
N GLN A 121 0.38 -0.49 -16.32
CA GLN A 121 1.62 -1.20 -16.66
C GLN A 121 2.51 -1.40 -15.41
N ASP A 122 3.28 -2.49 -15.38
CA ASP A 122 4.25 -2.69 -14.29
C ASP A 122 5.46 -1.77 -14.45
N LEU A 123 5.60 -0.86 -13.50
CA LEU A 123 6.71 0.09 -13.42
C LEU A 123 7.91 -0.47 -12.66
N THR A 124 7.76 -1.64 -12.04
CA THR A 124 8.71 -2.16 -11.06
C THR A 124 9.45 -3.41 -11.52
N HIS A 125 9.29 -3.80 -12.79
CA HIS A 125 9.95 -4.98 -13.36
C HIS A 125 9.74 -6.26 -12.55
N GLY A 126 8.51 -6.52 -12.12
CA GLY A 126 8.17 -7.71 -11.35
C GLY A 126 8.52 -7.63 -9.85
N ALA A 127 8.89 -6.46 -9.32
CA ALA A 127 9.25 -6.35 -7.91
C ALA A 127 8.12 -6.82 -6.99
N ASP A 128 8.52 -7.55 -5.95
CA ASP A 128 7.63 -8.05 -4.89
C ASP A 128 8.00 -7.53 -3.49
N HIS A 129 9.12 -6.79 -3.39
CA HIS A 129 9.58 -6.12 -2.18
C HIS A 129 10.00 -4.68 -2.48
N TYR A 130 9.85 -3.81 -1.49
CA TYR A 130 10.38 -2.45 -1.53
C TYR A 130 10.67 -1.94 -0.12
N TYR A 131 11.51 -0.93 -0.03
CA TYR A 131 11.68 -0.11 1.17
C TYR A 131 12.09 1.32 0.81
N SER A 132 11.86 2.25 1.73
CA SER A 132 12.38 3.61 1.64
C SER A 132 13.59 3.76 2.56
N PRO A 133 14.81 4.06 2.05
CA PRO A 133 15.97 4.30 2.90
C PRO A 133 15.77 5.42 3.92
N ARG A 134 14.91 6.40 3.59
CA ARG A 134 14.61 7.52 4.49
C ARG A 134 13.72 7.14 5.68
N ALA A 135 12.93 6.07 5.54
CA ALA A 135 12.04 5.57 6.58
C ALA A 135 12.70 4.53 7.49
N MET A 136 13.93 4.11 7.18
CA MET A 136 14.65 3.13 7.99
C MET A 136 15.19 3.74 9.30
N SER A 137 15.33 2.89 10.33
CA SER A 137 15.97 3.24 11.60
C SER A 137 17.10 2.24 11.88
N PRO A 138 18.38 2.66 11.90
CA PRO A 138 18.88 4.00 11.56
C PRO A 138 18.58 4.41 10.11
N ARG A 139 18.47 5.74 9.89
CA ARG A 139 18.17 6.27 8.55
C ARG A 139 19.24 5.83 7.54
N GLY A 140 18.80 5.32 6.40
CA GLY A 140 19.70 4.83 5.34
C GLY A 140 20.14 3.38 5.52
N SER A 141 19.80 2.72 6.64
CA SER A 141 20.09 1.29 6.80
C SER A 141 19.38 0.45 5.74
N VAL A 142 19.97 -0.70 5.44
CA VAL A 142 19.45 -1.64 4.45
C VAL A 142 18.78 -2.80 5.18
N PRO A 143 17.52 -3.14 4.88
CA PRO A 143 16.88 -4.33 5.45
C PRO A 143 17.70 -5.60 5.12
N SER A 144 17.75 -6.56 6.04
CA SER A 144 18.52 -7.80 5.84
C SER A 144 18.16 -8.54 4.56
N TRP A 145 16.87 -8.53 4.19
CA TRP A 145 16.39 -9.17 2.97
C TRP A 145 16.84 -8.45 1.68
N ALA A 146 17.23 -7.16 1.75
CA ALA A 146 17.73 -6.39 0.61
C ALA A 146 19.27 -6.38 0.54
N ALA A 147 19.95 -6.83 1.61
CA ALA A 147 21.40 -6.85 1.67
C ALA A 147 21.96 -7.79 0.58
N GLY A 148 22.91 -7.28 -0.20
CA GLY A 148 23.52 -8.02 -1.32
C GLY A 148 22.67 -8.10 -2.59
N HIS A 149 21.44 -7.55 -2.59
CA HIS A 149 20.60 -7.49 -3.78
C HIS A 149 20.62 -6.11 -4.42
N THR A 150 20.59 -6.08 -5.76
CA THR A 150 20.46 -4.84 -6.53
C THR A 150 18.97 -4.54 -6.74
N PRO A 151 18.48 -3.30 -6.52
CA PRO A 151 17.12 -2.96 -6.83
C PRO A 151 16.85 -3.03 -8.34
N VAL A 152 15.72 -3.59 -8.73
CA VAL A 152 15.28 -3.65 -10.14
C VAL A 152 14.67 -2.33 -10.60
N ALA A 153 14.22 -1.48 -9.67
CA ALA A 153 13.77 -0.13 -9.95
C ALA A 153 14.00 0.79 -8.74
N VAL A 154 14.16 2.09 -9.00
CA VAL A 154 14.18 3.16 -8.00
C VAL A 154 13.19 4.22 -8.48
N ILE A 155 12.08 4.39 -7.73
CA ILE A 155 11.00 5.31 -8.09
C ILE A 155 10.64 6.11 -6.84
N GLY A 156 10.70 7.44 -6.93
CA GLY A 156 10.53 8.32 -5.79
C GLY A 156 11.54 8.03 -4.68
N ARG A 157 11.04 7.81 -3.47
CA ARG A 157 11.87 7.49 -2.31
C ARG A 157 12.05 5.99 -2.07
N HIS A 158 11.48 5.13 -2.93
CA HIS A 158 11.47 3.68 -2.77
C HIS A 158 12.47 2.98 -3.67
N ARG A 159 13.05 1.90 -3.15
CA ARG A 159 13.87 0.93 -3.88
C ARG A 159 13.10 -0.38 -3.98
N PHE A 160 12.94 -0.89 -5.20
CA PHE A 160 12.12 -2.05 -5.52
C PHE A 160 13.00 -3.26 -5.86
N TYR A 161 12.60 -4.43 -5.38
CA TYR A 161 13.37 -5.67 -5.52
C TYR A 161 12.47 -6.81 -5.96
N HIS A 162 12.99 -7.66 -6.83
CA HIS A 162 12.40 -8.93 -7.19
C HIS A 162 13.16 -10.03 -6.47
N LEU A 163 12.58 -10.60 -5.40
CA LEU A 163 13.21 -11.58 -4.53
C LEU A 163 12.52 -12.95 -4.55
N ALA A 164 11.31 -13.02 -5.07
CA ALA A 164 10.62 -14.30 -5.23
C ALA A 164 11.23 -15.06 -6.42
N PRO A 165 11.60 -16.34 -6.26
CA PRO A 165 12.10 -17.17 -7.31
C PRO A 165 11.02 -17.56 -8.33
#